data_d172e898602f2476aea769b5692e1c19
#
_entry.id   d172e898602f2476aea769b5692e1c19
#
_cell.length_a   1.000
_cell.length_b   1.000
_cell.length_c   1.000
_cell.angle_alpha   90.00
_cell.angle_beta   90.00
_cell.angle_gamma   90.00
#
_symmetry.space_group_name_H-M   'P 1'
#
loop_
_entity.id
_entity.type
_entity.pdbx_description
1 polymer ?
#
loop_
_entity_poly.entity_id
_entity_poly.type
_entity_poly.pdbx_seq_one_letter_code
_entity_poly.pdbx_strand_id
1 'polypeptide(L)'
;MKKSILALTIVGLAFISCKNEKKEKLAISKEVIVEKVVKPITNNIDTNTSVLTWKGTKPGGAHSGTVALKESSLVIDNGAVISGEFIIDMSAIKNTDLDAEHGAKLVAHLSNGDFFDVEKYPTSKFVITSSDNKDGKLAITGNLTIKDVTKSITIPATISEKDGVVTFKSDLFNINRADFNVKYGSKSFFDNLKDKYIDDLIAFSFDIKVKK
;
A
#
# COMPACT_ATOMS: atom_id res chain seq x y z
N MET A 1 -15.40 34.29 64.85
CA MET A 1 -15.53 34.25 63.39
C MET A 1 -14.70 33.07 62.94
N LYS A 2 -15.35 31.91 62.70
CA LYS A 2 -14.71 30.65 62.25
C LYS A 2 -14.90 30.53 60.75
N LYS A 3 -13.81 30.55 59.98
CA LYS A 3 -13.84 30.26 58.53
C LYS A 3 -13.59 28.77 58.33
N SER A 4 -14.61 28.06 57.85
CA SER A 4 -14.55 26.69 57.40
C SER A 4 -13.98 26.64 55.98
N ILE A 5 -12.92 25.92 55.78
CA ILE A 5 -12.32 25.64 54.47
C ILE A 5 -12.87 24.29 54.02
N LEU A 6 -13.66 24.32 52.91
CA LEU A 6 -14.20 23.13 52.28
C LEU A 6 -13.17 22.59 51.27
N ALA A 7 -12.59 21.45 51.53
CA ALA A 7 -11.68 20.78 50.61
C ALA A 7 -12.49 20.00 49.57
N LEU A 8 -12.38 20.41 48.32
CA LEU A 8 -13.01 19.73 47.19
C LEU A 8 -12.05 18.66 46.63
N THR A 9 -12.37 17.42 46.92
CA THR A 9 -11.60 16.26 46.37
C THR A 9 -12.08 15.98 44.94
N ILE A 10 -11.22 16.29 43.95
CA ILE A 10 -11.48 15.94 42.55
C ILE A 10 -11.00 14.49 42.33
N VAL A 11 -11.96 13.57 42.18
CA VAL A 11 -11.72 12.21 41.72
C VAL A 11 -11.53 12.25 40.19
N GLY A 12 -10.29 12.12 39.75
CA GLY A 12 -9.95 11.99 38.34
C GLY A 12 -10.35 10.61 37.80
N LEU A 13 -11.43 10.54 37.02
CA LEU A 13 -11.73 9.36 36.21
C LEU A 13 -10.76 9.34 35.02
N ALA A 14 -9.81 8.43 35.06
CA ALA A 14 -8.95 8.09 33.92
C ALA A 14 -9.81 7.31 32.90
N PHE A 15 -10.28 7.96 31.84
CA PHE A 15 -10.83 7.28 30.68
C PHE A 15 -9.69 6.61 29.92
N ILE A 16 -9.60 5.28 30.03
CA ILE A 16 -8.79 4.48 29.13
C ILE A 16 -9.52 4.46 27.79
N SER A 17 -9.12 5.37 26.91
CA SER A 17 -9.60 5.38 25.50
C SER A 17 -8.86 4.27 24.77
N CYS A 18 -9.53 3.13 24.56
CA CYS A 18 -9.11 2.17 23.54
C CYS A 18 -9.14 2.88 22.18
N LYS A 19 -7.97 3.25 21.67
CA LYS A 19 -7.82 3.70 20.29
C LYS A 19 -8.13 2.52 19.37
N ASN A 20 -9.36 2.45 18.88
CA ASN A 20 -9.67 1.71 17.66
C ASN A 20 -8.94 2.44 16.52
N GLU A 21 -7.85 1.90 16.06
CA GLU A 21 -7.20 2.37 14.83
C GLU A 21 -8.18 2.16 13.68
N LYS A 22 -8.87 3.22 13.29
CA LYS A 22 -9.68 3.22 12.07
C LYS A 22 -8.69 3.09 10.91
N LYS A 23 -8.76 1.97 10.20
CA LYS A 23 -8.06 1.80 8.93
C LYS A 23 -8.59 2.83 7.94
N GLU A 24 -7.85 3.89 7.69
CA GLU A 24 -8.22 4.87 6.68
C GLU A 24 -7.93 4.30 5.28
N LYS A 25 -8.92 4.41 4.40
CA LYS A 25 -8.81 4.08 2.99
C LYS A 25 -8.20 5.27 2.25
N LEU A 26 -7.27 5.01 1.33
CA LEU A 26 -6.81 6.05 0.40
C LEU A 26 -7.99 6.57 -0.43
N ALA A 27 -8.01 7.88 -0.64
CA ALA A 27 -8.92 8.49 -1.60
C ALA A 27 -8.53 8.00 -3.00
N ILE A 28 -9.51 7.51 -3.74
CA ILE A 28 -9.34 7.11 -5.13
C ILE A 28 -10.17 8.02 -6.03
N SER A 29 -9.65 8.27 -7.21
CA SER A 29 -10.37 9.02 -8.25
C SER A 29 -10.24 8.29 -9.58
N LYS A 30 -10.86 8.85 -10.63
CA LYS A 30 -10.66 8.36 -11.99
C LYS A 30 -9.19 8.51 -12.40
N GLU A 31 -8.76 7.69 -13.36
CA GLU A 31 -7.45 7.81 -13.99
C GLU A 31 -7.18 9.26 -14.42
N VAL A 32 -5.97 9.73 -14.14
CA VAL A 32 -5.50 11.05 -14.61
C VAL A 32 -4.74 10.82 -15.91
N ILE A 33 -5.23 11.40 -17.00
CA ILE A 33 -4.52 11.41 -18.28
C ILE A 33 -3.40 12.45 -18.17
N VAL A 34 -2.16 12.00 -18.15
CA VAL A 34 -0.97 12.88 -18.19
C VAL A 34 -0.40 12.83 -19.59
N GLU A 35 -0.29 13.98 -20.25
CA GLU A 35 0.51 14.07 -21.46
C GLU A 35 1.95 13.68 -21.13
N LYS A 36 2.42 12.62 -21.80
CA LYS A 36 3.67 11.96 -21.50
C LYS A 36 4.84 12.92 -21.81
N VAL A 37 5.43 13.50 -20.78
CA VAL A 37 6.77 14.08 -20.91
C VAL A 37 7.73 12.90 -21.10
N VAL A 38 8.04 12.59 -22.35
CA VAL A 38 8.91 11.46 -22.71
C VAL A 38 10.36 11.88 -22.45
N LYS A 39 10.79 11.84 -21.19
CA LYS A 39 12.22 11.58 -20.92
C LYS A 39 12.41 10.08 -21.02
N PRO A 40 13.51 9.57 -21.63
CA PRO A 40 13.76 8.14 -21.68
C PRO A 40 13.79 7.62 -20.24
N ILE A 41 12.85 6.74 -19.93
CA ILE A 41 12.77 6.08 -18.62
C ILE A 41 13.88 5.04 -18.60
N THR A 42 14.93 5.31 -17.85
CA THR A 42 15.99 4.32 -17.60
C THR A 42 15.61 3.50 -16.38
N ASN A 43 15.69 2.17 -16.50
CA ASN A 43 15.47 1.26 -15.37
C ASN A 43 16.56 1.46 -14.33
N ASN A 44 16.31 2.33 -13.36
CA ASN A 44 17.25 2.69 -12.31
C ASN A 44 16.89 2.14 -10.93
N ILE A 45 15.86 1.31 -10.84
CA ILE A 45 15.49 0.65 -9.60
C ILE A 45 16.31 -0.62 -9.40
N ASP A 46 16.87 -0.79 -8.21
CA ASP A 46 17.46 -2.07 -7.82
C ASP A 46 16.35 -3.02 -7.36
N THR A 47 15.85 -3.83 -8.27
CA THR A 47 14.77 -4.77 -8.01
C THR A 47 15.15 -5.91 -7.05
N ASN A 48 16.46 -6.18 -6.85
CA ASN A 48 16.91 -7.22 -5.93
C ASN A 48 16.83 -6.78 -4.46
N THR A 49 16.97 -5.49 -4.21
CA THR A 49 16.95 -4.92 -2.85
C THR A 49 15.71 -4.08 -2.56
N SER A 50 14.87 -3.88 -3.58
CA SER A 50 13.56 -3.20 -3.44
C SER A 50 12.48 -4.21 -3.11
N VAL A 51 11.56 -3.82 -2.21
CA VAL A 51 10.48 -4.70 -1.75
C VAL A 51 9.17 -3.94 -1.61
N LEU A 52 8.07 -4.57 -2.04
CA LEU A 52 6.72 -4.22 -1.65
C LEU A 52 6.22 -5.23 -0.63
N THR A 53 5.65 -4.77 0.46
CA THR A 53 5.01 -5.63 1.46
C THR A 53 3.50 -5.47 1.40
N TRP A 54 2.79 -6.55 1.67
CA TRP A 54 1.33 -6.56 1.76
C TRP A 54 0.84 -7.25 3.03
N LYS A 55 -0.33 -6.83 3.52
CA LYS A 55 -1.03 -7.49 4.61
C LYS A 55 -2.53 -7.46 4.36
N GLY A 56 -3.12 -8.64 4.23
CA GLY A 56 -4.56 -8.87 4.16
C GLY A 56 -5.11 -9.36 5.49
N THR A 57 -6.34 -8.99 5.84
CA THR A 57 -6.99 -9.36 7.10
C THR A 57 -8.33 -10.01 6.85
N LYS A 58 -8.71 -10.90 7.77
CA LYS A 58 -10.02 -11.59 7.83
C LYS A 58 -10.40 -11.81 9.29
N PRO A 59 -11.63 -12.17 9.63
CA PRO A 59 -11.98 -12.57 10.99
C PRO A 59 -11.04 -13.64 11.50
N GLY A 60 -10.49 -13.43 12.69
CA GLY A 60 -9.61 -14.38 13.36
C GLY A 60 -8.16 -14.42 12.87
N GLY A 61 -7.75 -13.55 11.89
CA GLY A 61 -6.35 -13.55 11.48
C GLY A 61 -6.00 -12.58 10.36
N ALA A 62 -4.72 -12.58 10.05
CA ALA A 62 -4.15 -11.81 8.96
C ALA A 62 -3.04 -12.63 8.30
N HIS A 63 -2.78 -12.38 7.03
CA HIS A 63 -1.62 -12.90 6.33
C HIS A 63 -0.83 -11.76 5.71
N SER A 64 0.48 -11.95 5.62
CA SER A 64 1.39 -10.96 5.08
C SER A 64 2.42 -11.59 4.14
N GLY A 65 3.01 -10.73 3.33
CA GLY A 65 4.03 -11.18 2.41
C GLY A 65 4.67 -10.05 1.63
N THR A 66 5.35 -10.43 0.58
CA THR A 66 6.03 -9.51 -0.31
C THR A 66 5.63 -9.78 -1.76
N VAL A 67 5.86 -8.79 -2.61
CA VAL A 67 5.80 -8.94 -4.06
C VAL A 67 6.98 -8.19 -4.67
N ALA A 68 7.60 -8.78 -5.70
CA ALA A 68 8.76 -8.19 -6.34
C ALA A 68 8.38 -7.15 -7.41
N LEU A 69 9.33 -6.27 -7.71
CA LEU A 69 9.26 -5.38 -8.86
C LEU A 69 9.96 -6.03 -10.07
N LYS A 70 9.42 -5.78 -11.25
CA LYS A 70 10.10 -5.92 -12.54
C LYS A 70 10.83 -4.63 -12.89
N GLU A 71 11.15 -4.46 -14.16
CA GLU A 71 11.75 -3.23 -14.69
C GLU A 71 10.95 -2.00 -14.27
N SER A 72 11.59 -1.15 -13.47
CA SER A 72 10.95 0.01 -12.86
C SER A 72 11.90 1.19 -12.86
N SER A 73 11.35 2.39 -12.84
CA SER A 73 12.15 3.62 -12.88
C SER A 73 11.57 4.69 -11.97
N LEU A 74 12.46 5.53 -11.45
CA LEU A 74 12.11 6.72 -10.69
C LEU A 74 13.05 7.87 -11.13
N VAL A 75 12.48 8.98 -11.55
CA VAL A 75 13.22 10.18 -11.90
C VAL A 75 13.14 11.16 -10.74
N ILE A 76 14.31 11.52 -10.24
CA ILE A 76 14.48 12.46 -9.14
C ILE A 76 15.33 13.61 -9.65
N ASP A 77 14.92 14.84 -9.39
CA ASP A 77 15.67 16.05 -9.67
C ASP A 77 15.68 16.95 -8.43
N ASN A 78 16.88 17.34 -7.97
CA ASN A 78 17.06 18.17 -6.77
C ASN A 78 16.26 17.71 -5.54
N GLY A 79 16.17 16.38 -5.32
CA GLY A 79 15.42 15.79 -4.22
C GLY A 79 13.90 15.72 -4.41
N ALA A 80 13.40 16.21 -5.55
CA ALA A 80 11.98 16.11 -5.91
C ALA A 80 11.74 14.90 -6.83
N VAL A 81 10.66 14.18 -6.60
CA VAL A 81 10.19 13.12 -7.49
C VAL A 81 9.49 13.76 -8.68
N ILE A 82 10.02 13.56 -9.88
CA ILE A 82 9.50 14.14 -11.12
C ILE A 82 8.56 13.19 -11.84
N SER A 83 8.93 11.91 -11.93
CA SER A 83 8.14 10.85 -12.57
C SER A 83 8.61 9.49 -12.11
N GLY A 84 7.82 8.47 -12.37
CA GLY A 84 8.19 7.07 -12.08
C GLY A 84 7.19 6.10 -12.66
N GLU A 85 7.69 4.93 -13.00
CA GLU A 85 6.87 3.78 -13.40
C GLU A 85 7.36 2.54 -12.67
N PHE A 86 6.46 1.87 -11.98
CA PHE A 86 6.74 0.68 -11.21
C PHE A 86 5.91 -0.47 -11.76
N ILE A 87 6.59 -1.51 -12.20
CA ILE A 87 5.97 -2.75 -12.67
C ILE A 87 6.10 -3.79 -11.57
N ILE A 88 4.96 -4.23 -11.04
CA ILE A 88 4.87 -5.22 -9.98
C ILE A 88 4.69 -6.60 -10.61
N ASP A 89 5.55 -7.54 -10.27
CA ASP A 89 5.49 -8.92 -10.75
C ASP A 89 4.48 -9.74 -9.92
N MET A 90 3.28 -9.88 -10.43
CA MET A 90 2.23 -10.63 -9.73
C MET A 90 2.54 -12.13 -9.61
N SER A 91 3.43 -12.68 -10.44
CA SER A 91 3.90 -14.05 -10.32
C SER A 91 4.92 -14.26 -9.18
N ALA A 92 5.47 -13.16 -8.65
CA ALA A 92 6.44 -13.16 -7.57
C ALA A 92 5.82 -12.83 -6.19
N ILE A 93 4.51 -13.00 -6.04
CA ILE A 93 3.84 -12.89 -4.74
C ILE A 93 4.40 -13.99 -3.82
N LYS A 94 4.79 -13.61 -2.60
CA LYS A 94 5.26 -14.52 -1.55
C LYS A 94 4.47 -14.30 -0.27
N ASN A 95 4.22 -15.37 0.45
CA ASN A 95 3.77 -15.31 1.84
C ASN A 95 4.99 -15.40 2.77
N THR A 96 4.95 -14.71 3.92
CA THR A 96 6.07 -14.63 4.88
C THR A 96 5.70 -14.98 6.32
N ASP A 97 4.46 -15.30 6.59
CA ASP A 97 3.93 -15.57 7.94
C ASP A 97 3.42 -16.99 8.17
N LEU A 98 3.32 -17.80 7.13
CA LEU A 98 2.94 -19.20 7.20
C LEU A 98 4.13 -20.13 6.95
N ASP A 99 4.00 -21.40 7.31
CA ASP A 99 4.92 -22.42 6.86
C ASP A 99 4.87 -22.64 5.35
N ALA A 100 5.83 -23.37 4.80
CA ALA A 100 6.01 -23.52 3.35
C ALA A 100 4.76 -24.11 2.65
N GLU A 101 4.09 -25.09 3.26
CA GLU A 101 2.92 -25.73 2.66
C GLU A 101 1.70 -24.81 2.64
N HIS A 102 1.37 -24.21 3.77
CA HIS A 102 0.21 -23.30 3.90
C HIS A 102 0.45 -22.01 3.13
N GLY A 103 1.69 -21.50 3.13
CA GLY A 103 2.08 -20.34 2.35
C GLY A 103 1.94 -20.58 0.84
N ALA A 104 2.35 -21.73 0.34
CA ALA A 104 2.17 -22.09 -1.06
C ALA A 104 0.69 -22.19 -1.46
N LYS A 105 -0.16 -22.77 -0.60
CA LYS A 105 -1.61 -22.83 -0.83
C LYS A 105 -2.23 -21.43 -0.88
N LEU A 106 -1.83 -20.54 0.01
CA LEU A 106 -2.30 -19.15 0.01
C LEU A 106 -1.87 -18.42 -1.27
N VAL A 107 -0.59 -18.52 -1.67
CA VAL A 107 -0.07 -17.89 -2.90
C VAL A 107 -0.80 -18.43 -4.12
N ALA A 108 -1.01 -19.75 -4.21
CA ALA A 108 -1.80 -20.35 -5.29
C ALA A 108 -3.20 -19.76 -5.37
N HIS A 109 -3.88 -19.57 -4.22
CA HIS A 109 -5.21 -18.94 -4.19
C HIS A 109 -5.15 -17.48 -4.62
N LEU A 110 -4.20 -16.68 -4.11
CA LEU A 110 -4.04 -15.29 -4.51
C LEU A 110 -3.79 -15.15 -6.02
N SER A 111 -3.16 -16.14 -6.64
CA SER A 111 -2.83 -16.15 -8.07
C SER A 111 -4.01 -16.56 -8.96
N ASN A 112 -5.03 -17.21 -8.42
CA ASN A 112 -6.16 -17.72 -9.19
C ASN A 112 -7.06 -16.63 -9.78
N GLY A 113 -7.89 -17.03 -10.74
CA GLY A 113 -8.84 -16.16 -11.45
C GLY A 113 -9.88 -15.48 -10.58
N ASP A 114 -10.24 -16.06 -9.44
CA ASP A 114 -11.17 -15.48 -8.47
C ASP A 114 -10.52 -14.39 -7.58
N PHE A 115 -9.18 -14.27 -7.62
CA PHE A 115 -8.44 -13.24 -6.88
C PHE A 115 -7.69 -12.31 -7.85
N PHE A 116 -6.37 -12.45 -8.02
CA PHE A 116 -5.58 -11.56 -8.89
C PHE A 116 -5.52 -12.02 -10.35
N ASP A 117 -5.86 -13.28 -10.65
CA ASP A 117 -5.86 -13.85 -12.01
C ASP A 117 -4.51 -13.63 -12.72
N VAL A 118 -3.45 -14.11 -12.06
CA VAL A 118 -2.06 -13.82 -12.44
C VAL A 118 -1.71 -14.38 -13.82
N GLU A 119 -2.36 -15.46 -14.25
CA GLU A 119 -2.18 -16.01 -15.59
C GLU A 119 -2.58 -14.98 -16.67
N LYS A 120 -3.69 -14.29 -16.46
CA LYS A 120 -4.21 -13.26 -17.36
C LYS A 120 -3.57 -11.89 -17.12
N TYR A 121 -3.27 -11.57 -15.88
CA TYR A 121 -2.73 -10.28 -15.44
C TYR A 121 -1.40 -10.48 -14.69
N PRO A 122 -0.31 -10.82 -15.39
CA PRO A 122 0.97 -11.15 -14.77
C PRO A 122 1.67 -9.95 -14.12
N THR A 123 1.17 -8.74 -14.35
CA THR A 123 1.72 -7.52 -13.77
C THR A 123 0.63 -6.58 -13.28
N SER A 124 0.93 -5.84 -12.21
CA SER A 124 0.26 -4.61 -11.83
C SER A 124 1.21 -3.44 -12.07
N LYS A 125 0.68 -2.22 -12.18
CA LYS A 125 1.49 -1.06 -12.55
C LYS A 125 1.09 0.18 -11.76
N PHE A 126 2.09 0.97 -11.34
CA PHE A 126 1.87 2.29 -10.78
C PHE A 126 2.69 3.33 -11.55
N VAL A 127 2.02 4.35 -12.09
CA VAL A 127 2.64 5.45 -12.85
C VAL A 127 2.42 6.75 -12.10
N ILE A 128 3.50 7.41 -11.68
CA ILE A 128 3.44 8.70 -11.00
C ILE A 128 2.94 9.77 -11.97
N THR A 129 1.95 10.54 -11.54
CA THR A 129 1.36 11.66 -12.27
C THR A 129 1.70 13.01 -11.65
N SER A 130 1.87 13.06 -10.33
CA SER A 130 2.36 14.26 -9.62
C SER A 130 2.99 13.90 -8.27
N SER A 131 3.77 14.81 -7.74
CA SER A 131 4.39 14.71 -6.42
C SER A 131 4.34 16.08 -5.75
N ASP A 132 3.72 16.11 -4.56
CA ASP A 132 3.70 17.29 -3.71
C ASP A 132 4.56 17.03 -2.46
N ASN A 133 5.37 18.03 -2.08
CA ASN A 133 6.18 17.95 -0.86
C ASN A 133 5.63 18.96 0.17
N LYS A 134 5.25 18.44 1.34
CA LYS A 134 4.86 19.25 2.49
C LYS A 134 5.67 18.80 3.70
N ASP A 135 6.51 19.70 4.22
CA ASP A 135 7.29 19.49 5.44
C ASP A 135 8.13 18.20 5.43
N GLY A 136 8.75 17.87 4.29
CA GLY A 136 9.58 16.67 4.12
C GLY A 136 8.81 15.38 3.90
N LYS A 137 7.47 15.42 3.83
CA LYS A 137 6.61 14.30 3.44
C LYS A 137 6.12 14.49 2.01
N LEU A 138 6.29 13.44 1.21
CA LEU A 138 5.80 13.42 -0.16
C LEU A 138 4.38 12.87 -0.20
N ALA A 139 3.51 13.54 -0.94
CA ALA A 139 2.23 13.01 -1.39
C ALA A 139 2.39 12.64 -2.87
N ILE A 140 2.59 11.36 -3.15
CA ILE A 140 2.81 10.84 -4.51
C ILE A 140 1.47 10.43 -5.09
N THR A 141 1.00 11.17 -6.08
CA THR A 141 -0.20 10.81 -6.83
C THR A 141 0.19 10.05 -8.09
N GLY A 142 -0.53 8.98 -8.38
CA GLY A 142 -0.28 8.16 -9.56
C GLY A 142 -1.45 7.25 -9.93
N ASN A 143 -1.39 6.75 -11.15
CA ASN A 143 -2.34 5.78 -11.67
C ASN A 143 -1.89 4.36 -11.29
N LEU A 144 -2.67 3.70 -10.45
CA LEU A 144 -2.49 2.30 -10.10
C LEU A 144 -3.40 1.45 -10.99
N THR A 145 -2.81 0.48 -11.66
CA THR A 145 -3.53 -0.54 -12.45
C THR A 145 -3.36 -1.90 -11.78
N ILE A 146 -4.47 -2.52 -11.40
CA ILE A 146 -4.53 -3.91 -10.93
C ILE A 146 -5.57 -4.63 -11.78
N LYS A 147 -5.20 -5.80 -12.32
CA LYS A 147 -5.98 -6.48 -13.38
C LYS A 147 -6.13 -5.52 -14.59
N ASP A 148 -7.35 -5.18 -14.96
CA ASP A 148 -7.70 -4.27 -16.07
C ASP A 148 -8.30 -2.94 -15.57
N VAL A 149 -8.23 -2.66 -14.27
CA VAL A 149 -8.81 -1.46 -13.66
C VAL A 149 -7.71 -0.49 -13.25
N THR A 150 -7.81 0.74 -13.75
CA THR A 150 -6.91 1.83 -13.38
C THR A 150 -7.63 2.87 -12.53
N LYS A 151 -6.99 3.27 -11.42
CA LYS A 151 -7.46 4.31 -10.50
C LYS A 151 -6.31 5.23 -10.12
N SER A 152 -6.59 6.51 -9.98
CA SER A 152 -5.65 7.44 -9.36
C SER A 152 -5.70 7.32 -7.85
N ILE A 153 -4.52 7.16 -7.23
CA ILE A 153 -4.35 7.11 -5.78
C ILE A 153 -3.24 8.07 -5.37
N THR A 154 -3.28 8.51 -4.10
CA THR A 154 -2.20 9.32 -3.52
C THR A 154 -1.59 8.56 -2.35
N ILE A 155 -0.28 8.31 -2.39
CA ILE A 155 0.47 7.52 -1.43
C ILE A 155 1.39 8.45 -0.62
N PRO A 156 1.39 8.37 0.73
CA PRO A 156 2.39 9.08 1.54
C PRO A 156 3.74 8.40 1.39
N ALA A 157 4.79 9.18 1.13
CA ALA A 157 6.13 8.66 0.93
C ALA A 157 7.20 9.59 1.50
N THR A 158 8.42 9.07 1.55
CA THR A 158 9.64 9.81 1.88
C THR A 158 10.74 9.43 0.91
N ILE A 159 11.65 10.36 0.67
CA ILE A 159 12.87 10.12 -0.08
C ILE A 159 14.07 10.51 0.78
N SER A 160 15.10 9.71 0.76
CA SER A 160 16.34 10.00 1.48
C SER A 160 17.53 9.48 0.70
N GLU A 161 18.67 10.14 0.86
CA GLU A 161 19.94 9.68 0.31
C GLU A 161 20.92 9.43 1.45
N LYS A 162 21.54 8.26 1.46
CA LYS A 162 22.59 7.90 2.39
C LYS A 162 23.64 7.05 1.68
N ASP A 163 24.92 7.40 1.86
CA ASP A 163 26.07 6.64 1.30
C ASP A 163 25.95 6.40 -0.22
N GLY A 164 25.39 7.37 -0.95
CA GLY A 164 25.18 7.29 -2.39
C GLY A 164 23.99 6.43 -2.83
N VAL A 165 23.22 5.87 -1.91
CA VAL A 165 21.99 5.12 -2.20
C VAL A 165 20.78 6.01 -1.94
N VAL A 166 19.96 6.22 -2.95
CA VAL A 166 18.66 6.87 -2.80
C VAL A 166 17.63 5.83 -2.42
N THR A 167 16.89 6.11 -1.36
CA THR A 167 15.81 5.26 -0.86
C THR A 167 14.48 6.01 -0.97
N PHE A 168 13.51 5.40 -1.64
CA PHE A 168 12.13 5.87 -1.73
C PHE A 168 11.23 4.90 -0.97
N LYS A 169 10.59 5.40 0.09
CA LYS A 169 9.77 4.59 1.02
C LYS A 169 8.39 5.16 1.18
N SER A 170 7.41 4.28 1.44
CA SER A 170 6.11 4.70 1.96
C SER A 170 5.94 4.34 3.43
N ASP A 171 5.11 5.10 4.14
CA ASP A 171 4.43 4.62 5.32
C ASP A 171 3.39 3.54 4.92
N LEU A 172 2.79 2.87 5.90
CA LEU A 172 1.70 1.93 5.63
C LEU A 172 0.48 2.67 5.07
N PHE A 173 -0.05 2.22 3.95
CA PHE A 173 -1.26 2.74 3.33
C PHE A 173 -2.21 1.60 2.94
N ASN A 174 -3.50 1.90 2.79
CA ASN A 174 -4.51 0.88 2.48
C ASN A 174 -5.10 1.10 1.09
N ILE A 175 -5.17 0.02 0.32
CA ILE A 175 -5.88 -0.02 -0.97
C ILE A 175 -7.11 -0.89 -0.79
N ASN A 176 -8.26 -0.42 -1.27
CA ASN A 176 -9.46 -1.24 -1.36
C ASN A 176 -9.40 -2.10 -2.63
N ARG A 177 -9.17 -3.40 -2.46
CA ARG A 177 -9.08 -4.37 -3.56
C ARG A 177 -10.37 -4.49 -4.39
N ALA A 178 -11.51 -4.21 -3.76
CA ALA A 178 -12.82 -4.24 -4.42
C ALA A 178 -12.94 -3.18 -5.52
N ASP A 179 -12.24 -2.05 -5.38
CA ASP A 179 -12.19 -0.99 -6.39
C ASP A 179 -11.45 -1.43 -7.69
N PHE A 180 -10.74 -2.57 -7.65
CA PHE A 180 -9.96 -3.17 -8.74
C PHE A 180 -10.50 -4.55 -9.16
N ASN A 181 -11.78 -4.82 -8.95
CA ASN A 181 -12.42 -6.09 -9.32
C ASN A 181 -11.84 -7.36 -8.65
N VAL A 182 -11.15 -7.22 -7.52
CA VAL A 182 -10.72 -8.36 -6.70
C VAL A 182 -11.81 -8.64 -5.68
N LYS A 183 -12.74 -9.55 -6.03
CA LYS A 183 -14.05 -9.68 -5.36
C LYS A 183 -14.15 -10.80 -4.34
N TYR A 184 -13.30 -11.83 -4.44
CA TYR A 184 -13.41 -13.04 -3.61
C TYR A 184 -13.54 -12.72 -2.11
N GLY A 185 -14.58 -13.24 -1.48
CA GLY A 185 -14.85 -13.03 -0.06
C GLY A 185 -15.08 -11.58 0.37
N SER A 186 -15.42 -10.68 -0.54
CA SER A 186 -15.66 -9.26 -0.26
C SER A 186 -17.10 -9.00 0.15
N LYS A 187 -17.29 -8.33 1.28
CA LYS A 187 -18.62 -7.85 1.72
C LYS A 187 -19.21 -6.77 0.80
N SER A 188 -18.39 -6.16 -0.06
CA SER A 188 -18.85 -5.18 -1.05
C SER A 188 -19.58 -5.84 -2.23
N PHE A 189 -19.42 -7.17 -2.41
CA PHE A 189 -20.01 -7.92 -3.51
C PHE A 189 -20.88 -9.09 -3.09
N PHE A 190 -20.70 -9.61 -1.89
CA PHE A 190 -21.40 -10.82 -1.43
C PHE A 190 -22.02 -10.61 -0.07
N ASP A 191 -23.31 -10.91 0.04
CA ASP A 191 -24.04 -10.96 1.29
C ASP A 191 -23.79 -12.28 2.03
N ASN A 192 -24.12 -12.31 3.31
CA ASN A 192 -24.14 -13.52 4.13
C ASN A 192 -22.81 -14.29 4.30
N LEU A 193 -21.69 -13.63 4.10
CA LEU A 193 -20.35 -14.23 4.27
C LEU A 193 -20.06 -14.63 5.73
N LYS A 194 -20.81 -14.11 6.70
CA LYS A 194 -20.56 -14.29 8.15
C LYS A 194 -19.09 -14.00 8.46
N ASP A 195 -18.39 -14.97 9.07
CA ASP A 195 -16.95 -14.86 9.41
C ASP A 195 -16.01 -15.36 8.29
N LYS A 196 -16.54 -15.63 7.10
CA LYS A 196 -15.75 -16.09 5.93
C LYS A 196 -15.34 -14.97 4.99
N TYR A 197 -15.57 -13.71 5.36
CA TYR A 197 -15.14 -12.59 4.53
C TYR A 197 -13.62 -12.31 4.66
N ILE A 198 -13.09 -11.69 3.64
CA ILE A 198 -11.76 -11.09 3.64
C ILE A 198 -11.94 -9.58 3.56
N ASP A 199 -11.25 -8.83 4.41
CA ASP A 199 -11.30 -7.36 4.38
C ASP A 199 -10.99 -6.84 2.98
N ASP A 200 -11.74 -5.83 2.54
CA ASP A 200 -11.47 -5.20 1.25
C ASP A 200 -10.23 -4.31 1.28
N LEU A 201 -9.83 -3.84 2.46
CA LEU A 201 -8.62 -3.06 2.64
C LEU A 201 -7.41 -3.96 2.81
N ILE A 202 -6.50 -3.89 1.86
CA ILE A 202 -5.17 -4.50 1.95
C ILE A 202 -4.19 -3.38 2.30
N ALA A 203 -3.39 -3.60 3.35
CA ALA A 203 -2.32 -2.68 3.73
C ALA A 203 -1.06 -2.97 2.92
N PHE A 204 -0.40 -1.91 2.45
CA PHE A 204 0.84 -1.94 1.67
C PHE A 204 1.87 -1.00 2.24
N SER A 205 3.12 -1.33 2.03
CA SER A 205 4.25 -0.39 2.12
C SER A 205 5.33 -0.80 1.12
N PHE A 206 6.23 0.13 0.79
CA PHE A 206 7.36 -0.16 -0.07
C PHE A 206 8.66 0.44 0.46
N ASP A 207 9.77 -0.21 0.14
CA ASP A 207 11.14 0.26 0.33
C ASP A 207 11.90 0.03 -0.99
N ILE A 208 12.13 1.10 -1.74
CA ILE A 208 12.67 1.06 -3.09
C ILE A 208 14.06 1.70 -3.09
N LYS A 209 15.03 1.00 -3.67
CA LYS A 209 16.40 1.45 -3.85
C LYS A 209 16.62 1.91 -5.29
N VAL A 210 17.13 3.12 -5.45
CA VAL A 210 17.40 3.73 -6.75
C VAL A 210 18.89 3.63 -7.02
N LYS A 211 19.25 3.09 -8.18
CA LYS A 211 20.63 3.06 -8.69
C LYS A 211 20.99 4.46 -9.20
N LYS A 212 22.19 4.90 -8.93
CA LYS A 212 22.78 6.11 -9.54
C LYS A 212 23.39 5.81 -10.89
#